data_713d7542bb2d194ba124480a4c6cc28d
#
_entry.id   713d7542bb2d194ba124480a4c6cc28d
#
_cell.length_a   1.000
_cell.length_b   1.000
_cell.length_c   1.000
_cell.angle_alpha   90.00
_cell.angle_beta   90.00
_cell.angle_gamma   90.00
#
_symmetry.space_group_name_H-M   'P 1'
#
loop_
_entity.id
_entity.type
_entity.pdbx_description
1 polymer ?
#
loop_
_entity_poly.entity_id
_entity_poly.type
_entity_poly.pdbx_seq_one_letter_code
_entity_poly.pdbx_strand_id
1 'polypeptide(L)'
;MRVSAGMQTDYAIEVLNLTKKYGDLVAVDHVNFDVRKGEIFGFLGPNGAGKTTTIRMLTGISIPTEGTAVIAGYDIRRQPIEAKEQMGIVPDVSNVYNELSAWDNLVFTGKLYDMPKSYRESRAEELLKMFGLYERRGEKVQGFSRGMKRRISIAMALMNKSSIIFLDEPTSGLDVQSVIIIRDLIRKLNQQGLTIFITTHNIEEASQMCDRVAIINHGKIAAIDTPEKLKRTVESLQSVEIAFESTPLNALKELVRLLGVSDVVKEGDKFRLITHDPSSVLASTWNYAQTNNLKLITVNTLGPSLEDVFVRLTGIRPATPKEEPGKTSRG
;
A
#
# COMPACT_ATOMS: atom_id res chain seq x y z
N MET A 1 5.59 -4.18 -34.14
CA MET A 1 5.74 -2.72 -34.06
C MET A 1 7.09 -2.42 -33.46
N ARG A 2 7.93 -1.67 -34.14
CA ARG A 2 9.26 -1.24 -33.66
C ARG A 2 9.05 -0.19 -32.57
N VAL A 3 9.47 -0.48 -31.34
CA VAL A 3 9.64 0.55 -30.32
C VAL A 3 10.84 1.36 -30.75
N SER A 4 10.60 2.60 -31.23
CA SER A 4 11.64 3.52 -31.64
C SER A 4 12.47 3.92 -30.44
N ALA A 5 13.77 3.65 -30.48
CA ALA A 5 14.74 4.23 -29.55
C ALA A 5 14.66 5.76 -29.65
N GLY A 6 14.38 6.44 -28.51
CA GLY A 6 14.57 7.88 -28.42
C GLY A 6 13.37 8.76 -28.06
N MET A 7 12.19 8.22 -27.75
CA MET A 7 11.17 9.03 -27.07
C MET A 7 11.39 8.94 -25.55
N GLN A 8 11.67 10.07 -24.93
CA GLN A 8 11.61 10.22 -23.47
C GLN A 8 10.16 9.96 -23.05
N THR A 9 9.83 8.72 -22.66
CA THR A 9 8.49 8.41 -22.17
C THR A 9 8.31 9.05 -20.81
N ASP A 10 7.16 9.66 -20.55
CA ASP A 10 6.78 10.20 -19.23
C ASP A 10 6.56 9.07 -18.20
N TYR A 11 6.64 7.83 -18.65
CA TYR A 11 6.41 6.64 -17.85
C TYR A 11 7.73 6.05 -17.33
N ALA A 12 7.70 5.67 -16.04
CA ALA A 12 8.77 4.90 -15.40
C ALA A 12 8.54 3.40 -15.58
N ILE A 13 7.27 2.97 -15.62
CA ILE A 13 6.88 1.57 -15.80
C ILE A 13 5.74 1.52 -16.82
N GLU A 14 5.86 0.64 -17.81
CA GLU A 14 4.80 0.33 -18.77
C GLU A 14 4.59 -1.18 -18.79
N VAL A 15 3.37 -1.66 -18.55
CA VAL A 15 3.04 -3.09 -18.44
C VAL A 15 2.04 -3.47 -19.53
N LEU A 16 2.39 -4.50 -20.31
CA LEU A 16 1.64 -4.91 -21.50
C LEU A 16 1.28 -6.40 -21.41
N ASN A 17 0.00 -6.70 -21.20
CA ASN A 17 -0.58 -8.05 -21.16
C ASN A 17 0.20 -9.02 -20.26
N LEU A 18 0.71 -8.49 -19.13
CA LEU A 18 1.56 -9.25 -18.22
C LEU A 18 0.78 -10.40 -17.58
N THR A 19 1.23 -11.63 -17.79
CA THR A 19 0.53 -12.85 -17.36
C THR A 19 1.49 -13.79 -16.66
N LYS A 20 1.04 -14.43 -15.58
CA LYS A 20 1.76 -15.50 -14.89
C LYS A 20 0.87 -16.68 -14.59
N LYS A 21 1.28 -17.84 -15.11
CA LYS A 21 0.65 -19.15 -14.84
C LYS A 21 1.60 -20.03 -14.05
N TYR A 22 1.09 -20.77 -13.09
CA TYR A 22 1.75 -21.83 -12.33
C TYR A 22 0.90 -23.12 -12.48
N GLY A 23 1.26 -23.96 -13.42
CA GLY A 23 0.38 -25.06 -13.85
C GLY A 23 -0.96 -24.50 -14.33
N ASP A 24 -2.06 -24.98 -13.75
CA ASP A 24 -3.42 -24.52 -14.09
C ASP A 24 -3.82 -23.21 -13.39
N LEU A 25 -3.05 -22.76 -12.40
CA LEU A 25 -3.34 -21.52 -11.67
C LEU A 25 -2.86 -20.31 -12.46
N VAL A 26 -3.77 -19.44 -12.85
CA VAL A 26 -3.46 -18.11 -13.40
C VAL A 26 -3.35 -17.12 -12.25
N ALA A 27 -2.12 -16.83 -11.82
CA ALA A 27 -1.86 -15.94 -10.68
C ALA A 27 -1.96 -14.44 -11.06
N VAL A 28 -1.65 -14.11 -12.31
CA VAL A 28 -1.80 -12.76 -12.90
C VAL A 28 -2.28 -12.97 -14.34
N ASP A 29 -3.34 -12.27 -14.73
CA ASP A 29 -4.07 -12.49 -15.97
C ASP A 29 -4.17 -11.22 -16.81
N HIS A 30 -3.31 -11.11 -17.84
CA HIS A 30 -3.29 -10.05 -18.85
C HIS A 30 -3.38 -8.62 -18.29
N VAL A 31 -2.64 -8.33 -17.21
CA VAL A 31 -2.67 -6.99 -16.60
C VAL A 31 -1.96 -5.97 -17.47
N ASN A 32 -2.55 -4.77 -17.58
CA ASN A 32 -2.06 -3.64 -18.33
C ASN A 32 -2.14 -2.40 -17.44
N PHE A 33 -1.03 -1.68 -17.27
CA PHE A 33 -0.98 -0.40 -16.56
C PHE A 33 0.32 0.33 -16.86
N ASP A 34 0.33 1.61 -16.51
CA ASP A 34 1.50 2.48 -16.55
C ASP A 34 1.73 3.15 -15.20
N VAL A 35 2.98 3.54 -14.94
CA VAL A 35 3.38 4.37 -13.78
C VAL A 35 4.21 5.53 -14.30
N ARG A 36 3.84 6.75 -13.92
CA ARG A 36 4.55 7.97 -14.35
C ARG A 36 5.85 8.15 -13.55
N LYS A 37 6.81 8.87 -14.13
CA LYS A 37 8.02 9.26 -13.40
C LYS A 37 7.68 10.14 -12.20
N GLY A 38 8.26 9.84 -11.03
CA GLY A 38 8.01 10.57 -9.80
C GLY A 38 6.63 10.31 -9.17
N GLU A 39 5.89 9.29 -9.64
CA GLU A 39 4.59 8.91 -9.09
C GLU A 39 4.76 7.93 -7.92
N ILE A 40 3.91 8.03 -6.89
CA ILE A 40 3.67 6.95 -5.92
C ILE A 40 2.48 6.15 -6.42
N PHE A 41 2.73 4.97 -6.97
CA PHE A 41 1.70 4.09 -7.52
C PHE A 41 1.40 2.95 -6.56
N GLY A 42 0.14 2.84 -6.13
CA GLY A 42 -0.36 1.80 -5.24
C GLY A 42 -0.92 0.61 -6.01
N PHE A 43 -0.54 -0.60 -5.63
CA PHE A 43 -1.09 -1.85 -6.15
C PHE A 43 -1.84 -2.55 -5.02
N LEU A 44 -3.14 -2.24 -4.90
CA LEU A 44 -4.01 -2.60 -3.79
C LEU A 44 -4.78 -3.88 -4.10
N GLY A 45 -4.78 -4.82 -3.17
CA GLY A 45 -5.59 -6.04 -3.32
C GLY A 45 -5.50 -6.97 -2.11
N PRO A 46 -6.42 -7.94 -1.98
CA PRO A 46 -6.38 -8.91 -0.90
C PRO A 46 -5.17 -9.84 -1.01
N ASN A 47 -4.93 -10.63 0.04
CA ASN A 47 -3.91 -11.67 -0.01
C ASN A 47 -4.26 -12.69 -1.11
N GLY A 48 -3.25 -13.10 -1.90
CA GLY A 48 -3.45 -13.99 -3.03
C GLY A 48 -3.97 -13.33 -4.32
N ALA A 49 -4.21 -12.01 -4.34
CA ALA A 49 -4.71 -11.32 -5.55
C ALA A 49 -3.69 -11.22 -6.70
N GLY A 50 -2.42 -11.57 -6.48
CA GLY A 50 -1.36 -11.49 -7.49
C GLY A 50 -0.34 -10.36 -7.30
N LYS A 51 -0.42 -9.57 -6.21
CA LYS A 51 0.46 -8.41 -5.94
C LYS A 51 1.96 -8.77 -5.97
N THR A 52 2.39 -9.67 -5.09
CA THR A 52 3.79 -10.12 -5.00
C THR A 52 4.24 -10.81 -6.29
N THR A 53 3.34 -11.55 -6.97
CA THR A 53 3.66 -12.17 -8.27
C THR A 53 3.93 -11.13 -9.33
N THR A 54 3.16 -10.04 -9.35
CA THR A 54 3.36 -8.92 -10.27
C THR A 54 4.70 -8.24 -10.01
N ILE A 55 5.03 -7.89 -8.75
CA ILE A 55 6.35 -7.34 -8.41
C ILE A 55 7.47 -8.29 -8.85
N ARG A 56 7.37 -9.59 -8.57
CA ARG A 56 8.40 -10.57 -8.98
C ARG A 56 8.62 -10.62 -10.48
N MET A 57 7.58 -10.41 -11.29
CA MET A 57 7.73 -10.31 -12.75
C MET A 57 8.39 -9.00 -13.15
N LEU A 58 7.93 -7.86 -12.63
CA LEU A 58 8.49 -6.55 -12.94
C LEU A 58 9.96 -6.43 -12.57
N THR A 59 10.36 -7.04 -11.45
CA THR A 59 11.74 -7.03 -10.95
C THR A 59 12.62 -8.15 -11.54
N GLY A 60 12.08 -8.95 -12.47
CA GLY A 60 12.82 -10.03 -13.12
C GLY A 60 13.22 -11.19 -12.20
N ILE A 61 12.55 -11.33 -11.02
CA ILE A 61 12.68 -12.51 -10.14
C ILE A 61 11.89 -13.69 -10.73
N SER A 62 10.79 -13.41 -11.42
CA SER A 62 9.98 -14.40 -12.11
C SER A 62 9.76 -14.00 -13.56
N ILE A 63 9.99 -14.92 -14.50
CA ILE A 63 9.73 -14.69 -15.92
C ILE A 63 8.23 -14.71 -16.18
N PRO A 64 7.65 -13.70 -16.85
CA PRO A 64 6.26 -13.73 -17.28
C PRO A 64 5.98 -14.91 -18.21
N THR A 65 4.81 -15.54 -18.08
CA THR A 65 4.34 -16.55 -19.03
C THR A 65 3.99 -15.90 -20.38
N GLU A 66 3.29 -14.77 -20.34
CA GLU A 66 2.91 -13.96 -21.50
C GLU A 66 3.09 -12.48 -21.20
N GLY A 67 3.18 -11.65 -22.23
CA GLY A 67 3.34 -10.20 -22.08
C GLY A 67 4.76 -9.79 -21.67
N THR A 68 4.92 -8.51 -21.36
CA THR A 68 6.18 -7.92 -20.91
C THR A 68 5.94 -6.65 -20.11
N ALA A 69 7.01 -6.06 -19.57
CA ALA A 69 7.00 -4.72 -19.03
C ALA A 69 8.27 -3.97 -19.46
N VAL A 70 8.18 -2.65 -19.51
CA VAL A 70 9.31 -1.75 -19.76
C VAL A 70 9.54 -0.95 -18.47
N ILE A 71 10.76 -1.00 -17.94
CA ILE A 71 11.17 -0.31 -16.71
C ILE A 71 12.25 0.71 -17.08
N ALA A 72 11.94 2.00 -16.86
CA ALA A 72 12.83 3.10 -17.23
C ALA A 72 13.33 3.02 -18.70
N GLY A 73 12.50 2.53 -19.61
CA GLY A 73 12.84 2.36 -21.03
C GLY A 73 13.44 1.00 -21.40
N TYR A 74 13.71 0.11 -20.45
CA TYR A 74 14.28 -1.22 -20.67
C TYR A 74 13.25 -2.34 -20.54
N ASP A 75 13.11 -3.17 -21.55
CA ASP A 75 12.22 -4.33 -21.55
C ASP A 75 12.76 -5.43 -20.63
N ILE A 76 11.97 -5.87 -19.65
CA ILE A 76 12.37 -6.86 -18.62
C ILE A 76 12.75 -8.22 -19.18
N ARG A 77 12.34 -8.57 -20.40
CA ARG A 77 12.67 -9.86 -21.07
C ARG A 77 13.87 -9.73 -21.99
N ARG A 78 14.06 -8.58 -22.62
CA ARG A 78 15.13 -8.37 -23.62
C ARG A 78 16.37 -7.72 -23.01
N GLN A 79 16.19 -6.87 -22.00
CA GLN A 79 17.22 -6.07 -21.35
C GLN A 79 17.08 -6.17 -19.82
N PRO A 80 17.12 -7.43 -19.26
CA PRO A 80 16.83 -7.65 -17.84
C PRO A 80 17.87 -7.06 -16.89
N ILE A 81 19.13 -6.93 -17.32
CA ILE A 81 20.21 -6.38 -16.50
C ILE A 81 20.02 -4.87 -16.40
N GLU A 82 19.88 -4.20 -17.54
CA GLU A 82 19.69 -2.75 -17.62
C GLU A 82 18.41 -2.32 -16.86
N ALA A 83 17.35 -3.11 -16.99
CA ALA A 83 16.13 -2.87 -16.21
C ALA A 83 16.36 -2.98 -14.70
N LYS A 84 17.11 -4.00 -14.25
CA LYS A 84 17.43 -4.19 -12.82
C LYS A 84 18.31 -3.09 -12.22
N GLU A 85 19.20 -2.52 -13.01
CA GLU A 85 20.01 -1.38 -12.59
C GLU A 85 19.19 -0.13 -12.27
N GLN A 86 17.98 -0.01 -12.86
CA GLN A 86 17.10 1.13 -12.64
C GLN A 86 16.22 1.00 -11.40
N MET A 87 16.23 -0.15 -10.71
CA MET A 87 15.27 -0.42 -9.64
C MET A 87 15.93 -0.83 -8.33
N GLY A 88 15.36 -0.35 -7.23
CA GLY A 88 15.55 -0.88 -5.89
C GLY A 88 14.38 -1.79 -5.51
N ILE A 89 14.63 -2.85 -4.75
CA ILE A 89 13.61 -3.83 -4.38
C ILE A 89 13.63 -4.06 -2.88
N VAL A 90 12.48 -3.86 -2.24
CA VAL A 90 12.27 -4.15 -0.82
C VAL A 90 11.17 -5.20 -0.71
N PRO A 91 11.51 -6.45 -0.44
CA PRO A 91 10.52 -7.52 -0.28
C PRO A 91 9.74 -7.37 1.02
N ASP A 92 8.58 -8.04 1.11
CA ASP A 92 7.77 -8.09 2.34
C ASP A 92 8.60 -8.65 3.52
N VAL A 93 9.27 -9.77 3.32
CA VAL A 93 10.19 -10.33 4.32
C VAL A 93 11.52 -9.58 4.27
N SER A 94 11.97 -9.10 5.43
CA SER A 94 13.22 -8.35 5.56
C SER A 94 14.41 -9.15 5.03
N ASN A 95 15.19 -8.54 4.12
CA ASN A 95 16.36 -9.11 3.47
C ASN A 95 17.70 -8.62 4.08
N VAL A 96 17.68 -8.11 5.32
CA VAL A 96 18.88 -7.63 6.01
C VAL A 96 19.71 -8.78 6.55
N TYR A 97 21.03 -8.62 6.52
CA TYR A 97 21.99 -9.55 7.11
C TYR A 97 22.09 -9.29 8.62
N ASN A 98 21.44 -10.11 9.41
CA ASN A 98 21.29 -9.92 10.86
C ASN A 98 22.63 -9.87 11.61
N GLU A 99 23.64 -10.62 11.16
CA GLU A 99 24.95 -10.71 11.79
C GLU A 99 25.86 -9.50 11.46
N LEU A 100 25.51 -8.74 10.43
CA LEU A 100 26.22 -7.54 10.04
C LEU A 100 25.69 -6.32 10.78
N SER A 101 26.57 -5.30 10.92
CA SER A 101 26.12 -3.98 11.39
C SER A 101 25.24 -3.29 10.36
N ALA A 102 24.53 -2.22 10.77
CA ALA A 102 23.78 -1.40 9.82
C ALA A 102 24.70 -0.82 8.73
N TRP A 103 25.88 -0.38 9.09
CA TRP A 103 26.91 0.08 8.15
C TRP A 103 27.33 -1.01 7.17
N ASP A 104 27.68 -2.19 7.69
CA ASP A 104 28.18 -3.29 6.85
C ASP A 104 27.12 -3.83 5.91
N ASN A 105 25.84 -3.80 6.28
CA ASN A 105 24.74 -4.14 5.39
C ASN A 105 24.73 -3.25 4.13
N LEU A 106 24.85 -1.93 4.30
CA LEU A 106 24.86 -0.99 3.19
C LEU A 106 26.16 -1.11 2.37
N VAL A 107 27.31 -1.13 3.03
CA VAL A 107 28.61 -1.25 2.35
C VAL A 107 28.72 -2.56 1.58
N PHE A 108 28.22 -3.66 2.15
CA PHE A 108 28.16 -4.95 1.47
C PHE A 108 27.25 -4.89 0.23
N THR A 109 26.07 -4.29 0.37
CA THR A 109 25.17 -4.08 -0.77
C THR A 109 25.85 -3.26 -1.87
N GLY A 110 26.54 -2.17 -1.52
CA GLY A 110 27.30 -1.38 -2.49
C GLY A 110 28.41 -2.18 -3.19
N LYS A 111 29.02 -3.17 -2.50
CA LYS A 111 29.96 -4.09 -3.14
C LYS A 111 29.30 -4.98 -4.20
N LEU A 112 28.09 -5.45 -3.95
CA LEU A 112 27.33 -6.28 -4.91
C LEU A 112 26.97 -5.51 -6.20
N TYR A 113 26.95 -4.18 -6.13
CA TYR A 113 26.75 -3.29 -7.27
C TYR A 113 28.10 -2.76 -7.84
N ASP A 114 29.25 -3.37 -7.50
CA ASP A 114 30.60 -2.98 -7.94
C ASP A 114 30.95 -1.49 -7.70
N MET A 115 30.30 -0.86 -6.68
CA MET A 115 30.53 0.53 -6.35
C MET A 115 31.96 0.74 -5.79
N PRO A 116 32.69 1.79 -6.24
CA PRO A 116 34.00 2.16 -5.67
C PRO A 116 33.92 2.37 -4.16
N LYS A 117 34.94 2.01 -3.41
CA LYS A 117 34.95 2.02 -1.94
C LYS A 117 34.55 3.37 -1.36
N SER A 118 35.15 4.46 -1.79
CA SER A 118 34.88 5.81 -1.30
C SER A 118 33.41 6.21 -1.54
N TYR A 119 32.88 5.86 -2.73
CA TYR A 119 31.51 6.21 -3.11
C TYR A 119 30.47 5.41 -2.31
N ARG A 120 30.63 4.08 -2.15
CA ARG A 120 29.68 3.28 -1.35
C ARG A 120 29.68 3.64 0.13
N GLU A 121 30.85 4.01 0.70
CA GLU A 121 30.96 4.45 2.08
C GLU A 121 30.27 5.82 2.28
N SER A 122 30.51 6.78 1.40
CA SER A 122 29.81 8.07 1.43
C SER A 122 28.29 7.91 1.24
N ARG A 123 27.86 7.02 0.33
CA ARG A 123 26.44 6.74 0.11
C ARG A 123 25.79 6.02 1.30
N ALA A 124 26.49 5.09 1.94
CA ALA A 124 26.02 4.43 3.16
C ALA A 124 25.82 5.43 4.31
N GLU A 125 26.77 6.36 4.49
CA GLU A 125 26.66 7.42 5.48
C GLU A 125 25.44 8.33 5.21
N GLU A 126 25.28 8.80 3.97
CA GLU A 126 24.15 9.62 3.54
C GLU A 126 22.81 8.94 3.86
N LEU A 127 22.67 7.67 3.45
CA LEU A 127 21.44 6.91 3.66
C LEU A 127 21.18 6.65 5.15
N LEU A 128 22.17 6.24 5.92
CA LEU A 128 22.00 6.02 7.36
C LEU A 128 21.58 7.29 8.10
N LYS A 129 22.11 8.46 7.71
CA LYS A 129 21.66 9.76 8.23
C LYS A 129 20.22 10.05 7.83
N MET A 130 19.86 9.87 6.56
CA MET A 130 18.52 10.09 6.04
C MET A 130 17.48 9.23 6.76
N PHE A 131 17.82 7.97 7.05
CA PHE A 131 16.95 7.00 7.72
C PHE A 131 17.01 7.05 9.25
N GLY A 132 17.78 7.99 9.85
CA GLY A 132 17.89 8.17 11.29
C GLY A 132 18.53 6.98 12.02
N LEU A 133 19.48 6.32 11.37
CA LEU A 133 20.16 5.13 11.91
C LEU A 133 21.69 5.30 12.00
N TYR A 134 22.22 6.50 11.69
CA TYR A 134 23.65 6.75 11.65
C TYR A 134 24.34 6.53 13.01
N GLU A 135 23.74 6.98 14.11
CA GLU A 135 24.30 6.83 15.45
C GLU A 135 24.41 5.38 15.89
N ARG A 136 23.57 4.52 15.32
CA ARG A 136 23.57 3.08 15.58
C ARG A 136 24.23 2.25 14.47
N ARG A 137 24.98 2.89 13.57
CA ARG A 137 25.55 2.27 12.37
C ARG A 137 26.46 1.07 12.63
N GLY A 138 27.16 1.07 13.79
CA GLY A 138 28.07 -0.03 14.18
C GLY A 138 27.40 -1.20 14.89
N GLU A 139 26.10 -1.06 15.23
CA GLU A 139 25.39 -2.13 15.94
C GLU A 139 24.91 -3.21 14.96
N LYS A 140 24.96 -4.48 15.40
CA LYS A 140 24.40 -5.61 14.65
C LYS A 140 22.89 -5.45 14.47
N VAL A 141 22.42 -5.66 13.23
CA VAL A 141 21.02 -5.50 12.87
C VAL A 141 20.11 -6.52 13.55
N GLN A 142 20.67 -7.64 14.05
CA GLN A 142 19.92 -8.63 14.83
C GLN A 142 19.13 -8.00 15.98
N GLY A 143 19.71 -7.01 16.70
CA GLY A 143 19.08 -6.31 17.83
C GLY A 143 18.10 -5.21 17.43
N PHE A 144 17.87 -4.95 16.13
CA PHE A 144 16.99 -3.89 15.67
C PHE A 144 15.51 -4.30 15.70
N SER A 145 14.63 -3.31 15.99
CA SER A 145 13.19 -3.51 15.84
C SER A 145 12.81 -3.80 14.38
N ARG A 146 11.60 -4.34 14.15
CA ARG A 146 11.09 -4.58 12.79
C ARG A 146 11.10 -3.30 11.94
N GLY A 147 10.67 -2.17 12.48
CA GLY A 147 10.70 -0.88 11.80
C GLY A 147 12.11 -0.40 11.46
N MET A 148 13.10 -0.62 12.34
CA MET A 148 14.50 -0.31 12.03
C MET A 148 15.06 -1.22 10.94
N LYS A 149 14.76 -2.52 10.97
CA LYS A 149 15.14 -3.47 9.91
C LYS A 149 14.54 -3.09 8.57
N ARG A 150 13.27 -2.65 8.55
CA ARG A 150 12.61 -2.16 7.33
C ARG A 150 13.31 -0.92 6.78
N ARG A 151 13.70 0.03 7.65
CA ARG A 151 14.47 1.22 7.23
C ARG A 151 15.82 0.84 6.63
N ILE A 152 16.55 -0.11 7.19
CA ILE A 152 17.81 -0.64 6.60
C ILE A 152 17.53 -1.30 5.24
N SER A 153 16.48 -2.12 5.13
CA SER A 153 16.10 -2.76 3.85
C SER A 153 15.84 -1.74 2.74
N ILE A 154 15.12 -0.65 3.05
CA ILE A 154 14.88 0.44 2.09
C ILE A 154 16.19 1.17 1.76
N ALA A 155 17.04 1.45 2.76
CA ALA A 155 18.33 2.09 2.53
C ALA A 155 19.25 1.22 1.63
N MET A 156 19.28 -0.10 1.84
CA MET A 156 20.01 -1.04 0.97
C MET A 156 19.51 -0.98 -0.47
N ALA A 157 18.19 -0.94 -0.69
CA ALA A 157 17.57 -0.85 -2.02
C ALA A 157 17.90 0.46 -2.76
N LEU A 158 18.34 1.50 -2.04
CA LEU A 158 18.69 2.81 -2.59
C LEU A 158 20.21 3.01 -2.78
N MET A 159 21.04 2.01 -2.50
CA MET A 159 22.50 2.12 -2.63
C MET A 159 22.90 2.44 -4.08
N ASN A 160 22.30 1.81 -5.06
CA ASN A 160 22.61 1.97 -6.49
C ASN A 160 22.01 3.20 -7.17
N LYS A 161 21.41 4.15 -6.40
CA LYS A 161 20.72 5.34 -6.96
C LYS A 161 19.66 5.00 -8.01
N SER A 162 18.91 3.93 -7.81
CA SER A 162 17.81 3.55 -8.68
C SER A 162 16.81 4.70 -8.88
N SER A 163 16.22 4.79 -10.06
CA SER A 163 15.18 5.77 -10.40
C SER A 163 13.78 5.32 -9.96
N ILE A 164 13.63 4.03 -9.65
CA ILE A 164 12.37 3.38 -9.24
C ILE A 164 12.64 2.49 -8.04
N ILE A 165 11.73 2.50 -7.06
CA ILE A 165 11.75 1.55 -5.94
C ILE A 165 10.45 0.76 -5.88
N PHE A 166 10.57 -0.55 -5.73
CA PHE A 166 9.47 -1.48 -5.48
C PHE A 166 9.43 -1.84 -4.00
N LEU A 167 8.29 -1.58 -3.36
CA LEU A 167 8.05 -1.84 -1.94
C LEU A 167 6.91 -2.85 -1.80
N ASP A 168 7.23 -4.09 -1.41
CA ASP A 168 6.21 -5.12 -1.17
C ASP A 168 5.78 -5.03 0.29
N GLU A 169 4.52 -4.60 0.54
CA GLU A 169 3.90 -4.45 1.86
C GLU A 169 4.80 -3.70 2.89
N PRO A 170 5.25 -2.45 2.61
CA PRO A 170 6.32 -1.80 3.36
C PRO A 170 6.03 -1.55 4.84
N THR A 171 4.76 -1.47 5.23
CA THR A 171 4.33 -1.18 6.61
C THR A 171 3.71 -2.37 7.32
N SER A 172 3.59 -3.51 6.64
CA SER A 172 2.96 -4.73 7.20
C SER A 172 3.67 -5.21 8.47
N GLY A 173 2.90 -5.50 9.52
CA GLY A 173 3.40 -6.03 10.79
C GLY A 173 4.26 -5.09 11.62
N LEU A 174 4.26 -3.78 11.31
CA LEU A 174 4.95 -2.75 12.06
C LEU A 174 4.03 -2.09 13.09
N ASP A 175 4.63 -1.56 14.15
CA ASP A 175 3.93 -0.71 15.11
C ASP A 175 3.57 0.66 14.49
N VAL A 176 2.60 1.37 15.10
CA VAL A 176 2.06 2.64 14.57
C VAL A 176 3.15 3.69 14.35
N GLN A 177 4.11 3.80 15.28
CA GLN A 177 5.19 4.78 15.17
C GLN A 177 6.11 4.45 13.99
N SER A 178 6.47 3.18 13.82
CA SER A 178 7.27 2.72 12.68
C SER A 178 6.56 2.94 11.34
N VAL A 179 5.24 2.73 11.28
CA VAL A 179 4.42 3.01 10.08
C VAL A 179 4.51 4.48 9.70
N ILE A 180 4.32 5.39 10.65
CA ILE A 180 4.40 6.85 10.39
C ILE A 180 5.78 7.21 9.83
N ILE A 181 6.86 6.74 10.48
CA ILE A 181 8.23 7.02 10.04
C ILE A 181 8.47 6.52 8.61
N ILE A 182 8.02 5.30 8.29
CA ILE A 182 8.21 4.72 6.94
C ILE A 182 7.42 5.51 5.90
N ARG A 183 6.18 5.89 6.18
CA ARG A 183 5.35 6.70 5.27
C ARG A 183 6.00 8.06 4.98
N ASP A 184 6.53 8.72 6.00
CA ASP A 184 7.22 10.01 5.84
C ASP A 184 8.51 9.88 5.03
N LEU A 185 9.28 8.80 5.24
CA LEU A 185 10.45 8.48 4.43
C LEU A 185 10.09 8.26 2.96
N ILE A 186 9.04 7.50 2.68
CA ILE A 186 8.55 7.24 1.31
C ILE A 186 8.16 8.56 0.63
N ARG A 187 7.39 9.42 1.31
CA ARG A 187 7.03 10.75 0.79
C ARG A 187 8.26 11.61 0.51
N LYS A 188 9.22 11.64 1.43
CA LYS A 188 10.46 12.39 1.27
C LYS A 188 11.28 11.92 0.07
N LEU A 189 11.39 10.60 -0.13
CA LEU A 189 12.08 10.01 -1.28
C LEU A 189 11.37 10.37 -2.60
N ASN A 190 10.05 10.32 -2.63
CA ASN A 190 9.25 10.71 -3.78
C ASN A 190 9.42 12.21 -4.12
N GLN A 191 9.40 13.10 -3.12
CA GLN A 191 9.68 14.54 -3.30
C GLN A 191 11.06 14.81 -3.90
N GLN A 192 12.00 13.88 -3.77
CA GLN A 192 13.32 13.95 -4.41
C GLN A 192 13.32 13.39 -5.86
N GLY A 193 12.15 13.05 -6.39
CA GLY A 193 11.95 12.59 -7.77
C GLY A 193 11.97 11.07 -7.94
N LEU A 194 12.07 10.28 -6.85
CA LEU A 194 12.04 8.82 -6.93
C LEU A 194 10.62 8.34 -7.28
N THR A 195 10.51 7.48 -8.30
CA THR A 195 9.27 6.76 -8.60
C THR A 195 9.09 5.61 -7.63
N ILE A 196 7.90 5.45 -7.09
CA ILE A 196 7.65 4.45 -6.04
C ILE A 196 6.47 3.58 -6.42
N PHE A 197 6.70 2.26 -6.47
CA PHE A 197 5.66 1.25 -6.65
C PHE A 197 5.44 0.51 -5.32
N ILE A 198 4.23 0.60 -4.77
CA ILE A 198 3.89 0.01 -3.47
C ILE A 198 2.81 -1.05 -3.66
N THR A 199 3.02 -2.27 -3.14
CA THR A 199 1.91 -3.18 -2.92
C THR A 199 1.41 -3.04 -1.49
N THR A 200 0.11 -3.12 -1.33
CA THR A 200 -0.51 -3.14 0.00
C THR A 200 -1.88 -3.81 -0.04
N HIS A 201 -2.31 -4.33 1.10
CA HIS A 201 -3.70 -4.72 1.34
C HIS A 201 -4.41 -3.70 2.25
N ASN A 202 -3.68 -2.69 2.73
CA ASN A 202 -4.21 -1.63 3.57
C ASN A 202 -4.77 -0.48 2.70
N ILE A 203 -6.08 -0.36 2.67
CA ILE A 203 -6.82 0.60 1.85
C ILE A 203 -6.52 2.04 2.28
N GLU A 204 -6.39 2.26 3.59
CA GLU A 204 -6.08 3.57 4.15
C GLU A 204 -4.68 4.03 3.74
N GLU A 205 -3.70 3.12 3.76
CA GLU A 205 -2.35 3.39 3.27
C GLU A 205 -2.36 3.80 1.79
N ALA A 206 -3.05 3.03 0.94
CA ALA A 206 -3.19 3.35 -0.48
C ALA A 206 -3.86 4.71 -0.69
N SER A 207 -4.92 5.01 0.07
CA SER A 207 -5.66 6.28 -0.02
C SER A 207 -4.84 7.49 0.41
N GLN A 208 -3.96 7.34 1.43
CA GLN A 208 -3.19 8.45 1.99
C GLN A 208 -1.86 8.72 1.30
N MET A 209 -1.30 7.71 0.63
CA MET A 209 0.07 7.79 0.12
C MET A 209 0.16 7.82 -1.40
N CYS A 210 -0.77 7.18 -2.10
CA CYS A 210 -0.61 6.94 -3.53
C CYS A 210 -1.29 8.03 -4.37
N ASP A 211 -0.63 8.47 -5.43
CA ASP A 211 -1.19 9.38 -6.43
C ASP A 211 -2.24 8.67 -7.27
N ARG A 212 -1.96 7.42 -7.67
CA ARG A 212 -2.90 6.51 -8.34
C ARG A 212 -2.85 5.12 -7.69
N VAL A 213 -3.97 4.43 -7.75
CA VAL A 213 -4.12 3.08 -7.19
C VAL A 213 -4.71 2.16 -8.25
N ALA A 214 -4.05 1.04 -8.49
CA ALA A 214 -4.62 -0.10 -9.19
C ALA A 214 -5.21 -1.08 -8.19
N ILE A 215 -6.50 -1.39 -8.29
CA ILE A 215 -7.17 -2.41 -7.49
C ILE A 215 -7.07 -3.74 -8.25
N ILE A 216 -6.37 -4.71 -7.68
CA ILE A 216 -6.22 -6.06 -8.25
C ILE A 216 -7.04 -7.06 -7.44
N ASN A 217 -7.74 -7.96 -8.14
CA ASN A 217 -8.45 -9.08 -7.55
C ASN A 217 -8.37 -10.31 -8.48
N HIS A 218 -8.09 -11.49 -7.93
CA HIS A 218 -7.96 -12.75 -8.70
C HIS A 218 -7.08 -12.62 -9.96
N GLY A 219 -5.94 -11.94 -9.83
CA GLY A 219 -4.97 -11.75 -10.91
C GLY A 219 -5.35 -10.70 -11.95
N LYS A 220 -6.50 -10.04 -11.84
CA LYS A 220 -7.00 -9.03 -12.78
C LYS A 220 -7.09 -7.65 -12.14
N ILE A 221 -6.80 -6.62 -12.92
CA ILE A 221 -7.02 -5.24 -12.48
C ILE A 221 -8.51 -4.91 -12.64
N ALA A 222 -9.16 -4.55 -11.54
CA ALA A 222 -10.56 -4.16 -11.50
C ALA A 222 -10.76 -2.65 -11.81
N ALA A 223 -9.84 -1.80 -11.35
CA ALA A 223 -9.86 -0.36 -11.62
C ALA A 223 -8.48 0.26 -11.41
N ILE A 224 -8.21 1.38 -12.10
CA ILE A 224 -7.01 2.21 -11.89
C ILE A 224 -7.43 3.67 -11.99
N ASP A 225 -7.22 4.46 -10.96
CA ASP A 225 -7.29 5.93 -10.99
C ASP A 225 -6.72 6.53 -9.70
N THR A 226 -6.81 7.85 -9.52
CA THR A 226 -6.55 8.51 -8.24
C THR A 226 -7.55 8.04 -7.20
N PRO A 227 -7.18 7.97 -5.90
CA PRO A 227 -8.11 7.57 -4.84
C PRO A 227 -9.44 8.34 -4.88
N GLU A 228 -9.39 9.65 -5.12
CA GLU A 228 -10.59 10.49 -5.17
C GLU A 228 -11.51 10.18 -6.37
N LYS A 229 -10.94 9.87 -7.54
CA LYS A 229 -11.76 9.46 -8.69
C LYS A 229 -12.35 8.07 -8.49
N LEU A 230 -11.59 7.14 -7.90
CA LEU A 230 -12.12 5.82 -7.55
C LEU A 230 -13.31 5.94 -6.60
N LYS A 231 -13.24 6.78 -5.58
CA LYS A 231 -14.37 7.05 -4.67
C LYS A 231 -15.62 7.53 -5.41
N ARG A 232 -15.47 8.41 -6.40
CA ARG A 232 -16.59 8.92 -7.21
C ARG A 232 -17.29 7.83 -8.05
N THR A 233 -16.63 6.70 -8.36
CA THR A 233 -17.32 5.60 -9.08
C THR A 233 -18.42 4.94 -8.27
N VAL A 234 -18.51 5.23 -6.96
CA VAL A 234 -19.48 4.70 -6.00
C VAL A 234 -20.35 5.83 -5.43
N GLU A 235 -20.53 6.93 -6.17
CA GLU A 235 -21.25 8.14 -5.74
C GLU A 235 -22.67 7.89 -5.19
N SER A 236 -23.28 6.73 -5.46
CA SER A 236 -24.56 6.35 -4.90
C SER A 236 -24.52 5.93 -3.42
N LEU A 237 -23.34 5.77 -2.82
CA LEU A 237 -23.20 5.36 -1.42
C LEU A 237 -22.62 6.51 -0.60
N GLN A 238 -23.52 7.32 -0.03
CA GLN A 238 -23.18 8.23 1.05
C GLN A 238 -23.41 7.53 2.39
N SER A 239 -22.81 8.02 3.45
CA SER A 239 -23.06 7.49 4.78
C SER A 239 -23.17 8.59 5.82
N VAL A 240 -23.92 8.32 6.88
CA VAL A 240 -23.98 9.14 8.07
C VAL A 240 -23.34 8.36 9.22
N GLU A 241 -22.24 8.89 9.76
CA GLU A 241 -21.59 8.36 10.95
C GLU A 241 -22.22 8.99 12.18
N ILE A 242 -22.66 8.16 13.13
CA ILE A 242 -23.22 8.61 14.40
C ILE A 242 -22.59 7.88 15.58
N ALA A 243 -22.51 8.57 16.73
CA ALA A 243 -22.21 7.96 18.00
C ALA A 243 -23.14 8.48 19.08
N PHE A 244 -23.52 7.61 20.00
CA PHE A 244 -24.34 7.94 21.17
C PHE A 244 -23.48 7.96 22.44
N GLU A 245 -23.85 8.78 23.43
CA GLU A 245 -23.20 8.79 24.75
C GLU A 245 -23.35 7.43 25.45
N SER A 246 -24.50 6.78 25.28
CA SER A 246 -24.75 5.41 25.69
C SER A 246 -25.39 4.63 24.54
N THR A 247 -24.79 3.52 24.14
CA THR A 247 -25.26 2.72 23.02
C THR A 247 -26.35 1.75 23.47
N PRO A 248 -27.60 1.82 22.92
CA PRO A 248 -28.66 0.87 23.23
C PRO A 248 -28.31 -0.55 22.76
N LEU A 249 -28.71 -1.58 23.52
CA LEU A 249 -28.43 -2.99 23.20
C LEU A 249 -28.96 -3.40 21.81
N ASN A 250 -30.04 -2.80 21.36
CA ASN A 250 -30.71 -3.12 20.09
C ASN A 250 -30.44 -2.07 18.98
N ALA A 251 -29.51 -1.12 19.20
CA ALA A 251 -29.29 0.01 18.28
C ALA A 251 -29.16 -0.43 16.81
N LEU A 252 -28.39 -1.47 16.52
CA LEU A 252 -28.17 -1.97 15.15
C LEU A 252 -29.50 -2.36 14.46
N LYS A 253 -30.40 -3.06 15.17
CA LYS A 253 -31.70 -3.51 14.62
C LYS A 253 -32.66 -2.36 14.39
N GLU A 254 -32.57 -1.33 15.20
CA GLU A 254 -33.46 -0.16 15.13
C GLU A 254 -32.97 0.85 14.10
N LEU A 255 -31.66 1.09 14.04
CA LEU A 255 -31.07 2.02 13.09
C LEU A 255 -31.24 1.55 11.63
N VAL A 256 -31.19 0.26 11.36
CA VAL A 256 -31.42 -0.28 10.00
C VAL A 256 -32.88 -0.03 9.50
N ARG A 257 -33.81 0.20 10.41
CA ARG A 257 -35.20 0.46 10.09
C ARG A 257 -35.52 1.94 9.88
N LEU A 258 -34.56 2.82 10.11
CA LEU A 258 -34.77 4.25 9.93
C LEU A 258 -34.99 4.59 8.45
N LEU A 259 -35.84 5.61 8.22
CA LEU A 259 -36.11 6.08 6.86
C LEU A 259 -34.84 6.55 6.16
N GLY A 260 -34.62 6.04 4.97
CA GLY A 260 -33.46 6.40 4.13
C GLY A 260 -32.20 5.58 4.40
N VAL A 261 -32.16 4.69 5.40
CA VAL A 261 -31.05 3.80 5.71
C VAL A 261 -31.14 2.54 4.85
N SER A 262 -30.08 2.25 4.09
CA SER A 262 -29.97 1.04 3.27
C SER A 262 -29.25 -0.10 4.01
N ASP A 263 -28.23 0.22 4.82
CA ASP A 263 -27.49 -0.73 5.66
C ASP A 263 -26.85 0.00 6.84
N VAL A 264 -26.47 -0.73 7.89
CA VAL A 264 -25.80 -0.19 9.09
C VAL A 264 -24.59 -1.03 9.44
N VAL A 265 -23.44 -0.38 9.53
CA VAL A 265 -22.18 -1.00 9.98
C VAL A 265 -21.81 -0.43 11.35
N LYS A 266 -21.50 -1.29 12.31
CA LYS A 266 -20.98 -0.86 13.62
C LYS A 266 -19.45 -0.82 13.55
N GLU A 267 -18.87 0.35 13.82
CA GLU A 267 -17.43 0.59 13.83
C GLU A 267 -17.00 1.09 15.23
N GLY A 268 -16.62 0.16 16.10
CA GLY A 268 -16.29 0.47 17.49
C GLY A 268 -17.51 0.97 18.28
N ASP A 269 -17.44 2.22 18.76
CA ASP A 269 -18.52 2.95 19.45
C ASP A 269 -19.45 3.71 18.52
N LYS A 270 -19.15 3.71 17.20
CA LYS A 270 -19.90 4.42 16.17
C LYS A 270 -20.76 3.49 15.30
N PHE A 271 -21.76 4.09 14.66
CA PHE A 271 -22.57 3.44 13.63
C PHE A 271 -22.43 4.23 12.33
N ARG A 272 -22.16 3.52 11.25
CA ARG A 272 -22.14 4.05 9.89
C ARG A 272 -23.41 3.60 9.17
N LEU A 273 -24.30 4.56 8.91
CA LEU A 273 -25.57 4.36 8.23
C LEU A 273 -25.39 4.64 6.74
N ILE A 274 -25.51 3.61 5.92
CA ILE A 274 -25.35 3.71 4.47
C ILE A 274 -26.65 4.20 3.86
N THR A 275 -26.57 5.18 2.96
CA THR A 275 -27.75 5.86 2.40
C THR A 275 -27.51 6.46 1.03
N HIS A 276 -28.57 6.69 0.29
CA HIS A 276 -28.60 7.53 -0.91
C HIS A 276 -29.09 8.96 -0.62
N ASP A 277 -29.66 9.20 0.59
CA ASP A 277 -30.16 10.50 1.03
C ASP A 277 -29.75 10.78 2.48
N PRO A 278 -28.58 11.39 2.69
CA PRO A 278 -28.09 11.73 4.03
C PRO A 278 -29.02 12.65 4.80
N SER A 279 -29.76 13.53 4.12
CA SER A 279 -30.67 14.48 4.77
C SER A 279 -31.81 13.78 5.47
N SER A 280 -32.44 12.82 4.79
CA SER A 280 -33.49 11.97 5.39
C SER A 280 -32.99 11.14 6.57
N VAL A 281 -31.74 10.58 6.43
CA VAL A 281 -31.14 9.79 7.51
C VAL A 281 -30.79 10.66 8.71
N LEU A 282 -30.30 11.87 8.52
CA LEU A 282 -30.02 12.80 9.61
C LEU A 282 -31.28 13.12 10.37
N ALA A 283 -32.41 13.45 9.66
CA ALA A 283 -33.70 13.75 10.29
C ALA A 283 -34.26 12.55 11.06
N SER A 284 -34.22 11.35 10.47
CA SER A 284 -34.71 10.13 11.11
C SER A 284 -33.88 9.71 12.31
N THR A 285 -32.56 9.87 12.24
CA THR A 285 -31.62 9.62 13.34
C THR A 285 -31.86 10.58 14.51
N TRP A 286 -32.07 11.86 14.21
CA TRP A 286 -32.41 12.86 15.23
C TRP A 286 -33.68 12.51 15.97
N ASN A 287 -34.78 12.20 15.22
CA ASN A 287 -36.05 11.79 15.80
C ASN A 287 -35.91 10.51 16.66
N TYR A 288 -35.14 9.53 16.18
CA TYR A 288 -34.82 8.31 16.92
C TYR A 288 -34.11 8.61 18.25
N ALA A 289 -33.09 9.47 18.21
CA ALA A 289 -32.40 9.87 19.41
C ALA A 289 -33.28 10.55 20.44
N GLN A 290 -34.15 11.48 20.00
CA GLN A 290 -35.09 12.16 20.86
C GLN A 290 -36.15 11.20 21.48
N THR A 291 -36.74 10.33 20.65
CA THR A 291 -37.79 9.38 21.11
C THR A 291 -37.25 8.41 22.16
N ASN A 292 -35.96 8.01 22.03
CA ASN A 292 -35.35 7.07 22.95
C ASN A 292 -34.49 7.75 24.06
N ASN A 293 -34.60 9.08 24.18
CA ASN A 293 -33.82 9.87 25.14
C ASN A 293 -32.30 9.61 25.07
N LEU A 294 -31.78 9.47 23.85
CA LEU A 294 -30.36 9.23 23.57
C LEU A 294 -29.65 10.53 23.20
N LYS A 295 -28.45 10.74 23.72
CA LYS A 295 -27.64 11.88 23.37
C LYS A 295 -26.65 11.52 22.28
N LEU A 296 -26.74 12.21 21.14
CA LEU A 296 -25.78 12.12 20.04
C LEU A 296 -24.52 12.91 20.40
N ILE A 297 -23.35 12.27 20.33
CA ILE A 297 -22.03 12.90 20.55
C ILE A 297 -21.27 13.13 19.25
N THR A 298 -21.59 12.37 18.22
CA THR A 298 -21.02 12.55 16.88
C THR A 298 -22.09 12.39 15.82
N VAL A 299 -22.07 13.28 14.83
CA VAL A 299 -22.88 13.18 13.61
C VAL A 299 -22.08 13.77 12.48
N ASN A 300 -21.65 12.92 11.53
CA ASN A 300 -20.90 13.32 10.35
C ASN A 300 -21.52 12.74 9.10
N THR A 301 -21.59 13.52 8.02
CA THR A 301 -21.87 12.99 6.69
C THR A 301 -20.56 12.64 6.01
N LEU A 302 -20.43 11.41 5.56
CA LEU A 302 -19.23 10.90 4.89
C LEU A 302 -19.58 10.55 3.44
N GLY A 303 -18.74 11.04 2.52
CA GLY A 303 -18.75 10.53 1.15
C GLY A 303 -18.23 9.10 1.07
N PRO A 304 -18.29 8.47 -0.13
CA PRO A 304 -17.76 7.13 -0.34
C PRO A 304 -16.28 7.05 0.05
N SER A 305 -15.90 5.98 0.72
CA SER A 305 -14.51 5.68 1.02
C SER A 305 -13.88 4.81 -0.07
N LEU A 306 -12.54 4.75 -0.13
CA LEU A 306 -11.86 3.80 -1.00
C LEU A 306 -12.17 2.34 -0.58
N GLU A 307 -12.54 2.12 0.69
CA GLU A 307 -12.99 0.82 1.19
C GLU A 307 -14.32 0.39 0.55
N ASP A 308 -15.28 1.31 0.39
CA ASP A 308 -16.55 1.03 -0.30
C ASP A 308 -16.31 0.63 -1.76
N VAL A 309 -15.39 1.32 -2.44
CA VAL A 309 -14.95 0.97 -3.81
C VAL A 309 -14.35 -0.43 -3.84
N PHE A 310 -13.43 -0.71 -2.90
CA PHE A 310 -12.76 -1.99 -2.80
C PHE A 310 -13.75 -3.14 -2.59
N VAL A 311 -14.66 -3.00 -1.62
CA VAL A 311 -15.71 -3.99 -1.34
C VAL A 311 -16.60 -4.22 -2.56
N ARG A 312 -17.00 -3.15 -3.24
CA ARG A 312 -17.84 -3.25 -4.45
C ARG A 312 -17.15 -3.97 -5.60
N LEU A 313 -15.87 -3.68 -5.83
CA LEU A 313 -15.11 -4.25 -6.95
C LEU A 313 -14.61 -5.67 -6.68
N THR A 314 -14.34 -6.01 -5.41
CA THR A 314 -13.76 -7.31 -5.06
C THR A 314 -14.75 -8.27 -4.43
N GLY A 315 -15.87 -7.78 -3.89
CA GLY A 315 -16.81 -8.55 -3.07
C GLY A 315 -16.27 -8.93 -1.68
N ILE A 316 -15.08 -8.45 -1.30
CA ILE A 316 -14.37 -8.83 -0.08
C ILE A 316 -14.43 -7.65 0.90
N ARG A 317 -15.04 -7.86 2.08
CA ARG A 317 -14.93 -6.89 3.18
C ARG A 317 -13.55 -7.04 3.83
N PRO A 318 -12.79 -5.95 4.05
CA PRO A 318 -11.55 -6.01 4.81
C PRO A 318 -11.81 -6.58 6.20
N ALA A 319 -10.89 -7.41 6.69
CA ALA A 319 -10.99 -7.90 8.05
C ALA A 319 -10.79 -6.73 9.01
N THR A 320 -11.78 -6.42 9.86
CA THR A 320 -11.57 -5.56 11.02
C THR A 320 -10.40 -6.13 11.84
N PRO A 321 -9.49 -5.28 12.36
CA PRO A 321 -8.42 -5.75 13.23
C PRO A 321 -9.04 -6.57 14.36
N LYS A 322 -8.72 -7.86 14.43
CA LYS A 322 -9.10 -8.68 15.60
C LYS A 322 -8.37 -8.10 16.79
N GLU A 323 -9.10 -7.69 17.82
CA GLU A 323 -8.54 -7.49 19.14
C GLU A 323 -7.81 -8.79 19.52
N GLU A 324 -6.50 -8.71 19.77
CA GLU A 324 -5.77 -9.84 20.33
C GLU A 324 -6.43 -10.19 21.66
N PRO A 325 -6.81 -11.45 21.89
CA PRO A 325 -7.35 -11.85 23.18
C PRO A 325 -6.29 -11.57 24.23
N GLY A 326 -6.63 -10.70 25.19
CA GLY A 326 -5.76 -10.28 26.27
C GLY A 326 -5.10 -11.48 26.92
N LYS A 327 -3.76 -11.47 27.01
CA LYS A 327 -3.00 -12.41 27.83
C LYS A 327 -3.51 -12.27 29.26
N THR A 328 -4.35 -13.19 29.68
CA THR A 328 -4.66 -13.37 31.09
C THR A 328 -3.33 -13.66 31.82
N SER A 329 -2.88 -12.69 32.60
CA SER A 329 -1.86 -12.88 33.63
C SER A 329 -2.31 -13.99 34.56
N ARG A 330 -1.73 -15.17 34.45
CA ARG A 330 -1.72 -16.13 35.53
C ARG A 330 -0.55 -15.77 36.44
N GLY A 331 -0.91 -15.47 37.70
CA GLY A 331 0.00 -15.23 38.83
C GLY A 331 0.86 -16.43 39.22
#